data_7b52a46d4ef475ba865c0880b40d8fad
#
_entry.id   7b52a46d4ef475ba865c0880b40d8fad
#
_cell.length_a   1.000
_cell.length_b   1.000
_cell.length_c   1.000
_cell.angle_alpha   90.00
_cell.angle_beta   90.00
_cell.angle_gamma   90.00
#
_symmetry.space_group_name_H-M   'P 1'
#
loop_
_entity.id
_entity.type
_entity.pdbx_description
1 polymer ?
#
loop_
_entity_poly.entity_id
_entity_poly.type
_entity_poly.pdbx_seq_one_letter_code
_entity_poly.pdbx_strand_id
1 'polypeptide(L)'
;GHRPVLIKGNEIKAVNQFYNKQIAHYRSLLRTGKKDSKGIHQTKRMKRISEKRNRRVKDILHKASRKIIDLCVEEGIEVIVVGNNAGWKKRIHMGKKNNQTFVQIPFRTLIEMIKYKGEAAGIRVVVCEEAIQSKASSIDEDQIPVYGNDVT
;
A
#
# COMPACT_ATOMS: atom_id res chain seq x y z
N GLY A 1 -26.20 6.42 1.22
CA GLY A 1 -24.84 6.01 1.17
C GLY A 1 -24.25 5.87 -0.23
N HIS A 2 -22.97 5.96 -0.26
CA HIS A 2 -22.21 5.79 -1.49
C HIS A 2 -21.95 4.32 -1.77
N ARG A 3 -21.86 3.94 -3.04
CA ARG A 3 -21.52 2.57 -3.41
C ARG A 3 -20.06 2.28 -3.08
N PRO A 4 -19.76 1.10 -2.51
CA PRO A 4 -18.38 0.70 -2.32
C PRO A 4 -17.65 0.57 -3.66
N VAL A 5 -16.41 1.05 -3.70
CA VAL A 5 -15.54 0.98 -4.87
C VAL A 5 -14.31 0.19 -4.53
N LEU A 6 -13.96 -0.76 -5.36
CA LEU A 6 -12.77 -1.58 -5.21
C LEU A 6 -11.70 -1.16 -6.23
N ILE A 7 -10.54 -0.78 -5.75
CA ILE A 7 -9.37 -0.53 -6.58
C ILE A 7 -8.41 -1.70 -6.39
N LYS A 8 -8.21 -2.46 -7.45
CA LYS A 8 -7.39 -3.67 -7.40
C LYS A 8 -5.91 -3.36 -7.42
N GLY A 9 -5.17 -3.96 -6.49
CA GLY A 9 -3.70 -3.86 -6.43
C GLY A 9 -2.95 -4.89 -7.27
N ASN A 10 -3.61 -5.57 -8.19
CA ASN A 10 -3.02 -6.65 -8.98
C ASN A 10 -1.83 -6.21 -9.81
N GLU A 11 -1.85 -4.99 -10.32
CA GLU A 11 -0.77 -4.42 -11.11
C GLU A 11 0.50 -4.23 -10.30
N ILE A 12 0.39 -3.69 -9.09
CA ILE A 12 1.52 -3.58 -8.15
C ILE A 12 2.05 -4.95 -7.78
N LYS A 13 1.15 -5.89 -7.50
CA LYS A 13 1.50 -7.27 -7.19
C LYS A 13 2.33 -7.91 -8.33
N ALA A 14 1.89 -7.75 -9.56
CA ALA A 14 2.60 -8.27 -10.73
C ALA A 14 3.99 -7.65 -10.90
N VAL A 15 4.09 -6.33 -10.74
CA VAL A 15 5.36 -5.60 -10.81
C VAL A 15 6.33 -6.08 -9.74
N ASN A 16 5.86 -6.23 -8.51
CA ASN A 16 6.69 -6.68 -7.39
C ASN A 16 7.11 -8.15 -7.54
N GLN A 17 6.25 -9.01 -8.02
CA GLN A 17 6.59 -10.42 -8.28
C GLN A 17 7.67 -10.55 -9.35
N PHE A 18 7.55 -9.81 -10.44
CA PHE A 18 8.55 -9.77 -11.49
C PHE A 18 9.89 -9.24 -10.97
N TYR A 19 9.86 -8.15 -10.22
CA TYR A 19 11.04 -7.60 -9.56
C TYR A 19 11.72 -8.62 -8.65
N ASN A 20 10.96 -9.28 -7.80
CA ASN A 20 11.49 -10.28 -6.87
C ASN A 20 12.18 -11.43 -7.59
N LYS A 21 11.60 -11.91 -8.68
CA LYS A 21 12.20 -12.96 -9.51
C LYS A 21 13.52 -12.52 -10.13
N GLN A 22 13.57 -11.31 -10.69
CA GLN A 22 14.77 -10.76 -11.28
C GLN A 22 15.89 -10.58 -10.25
N ILE A 23 15.58 -9.99 -9.10
CA ILE A 23 16.57 -9.78 -8.04
C ILE A 23 17.06 -11.10 -7.47
N ALA A 24 16.19 -12.08 -7.26
CA ALA A 24 16.59 -13.41 -6.82
C ALA A 24 17.55 -14.07 -7.80
N HIS A 25 17.27 -13.96 -9.09
CA HIS A 25 18.14 -14.48 -10.14
C HIS A 25 19.55 -13.85 -10.08
N TYR A 26 19.66 -12.52 -10.04
CA TYR A 26 20.96 -11.86 -9.97
C TYR A 26 21.70 -12.14 -8.66
N ARG A 27 20.98 -12.24 -7.55
CA ARG A 27 21.58 -12.64 -6.27
C ARG A 27 22.14 -14.08 -6.34
N SER A 28 21.43 -15.00 -6.97
CA SER A 28 21.92 -16.37 -7.12
C SER A 28 23.21 -16.43 -7.95
N LEU A 29 23.29 -15.66 -9.03
CA LEU A 29 24.51 -15.56 -9.83
C LEU A 29 25.70 -15.03 -9.03
N LEU A 30 25.46 -14.01 -8.19
CA LEU A 30 26.50 -13.44 -7.34
C LEU A 30 26.97 -14.39 -6.22
N ARG A 31 26.12 -15.33 -5.82
CA ARG A 31 26.44 -16.34 -4.81
C ARG A 31 27.22 -17.54 -5.37
N THR A 32 27.18 -17.74 -6.67
CA THR A 32 27.86 -18.87 -7.30
C THR A 32 29.35 -18.83 -6.96
N GLY A 33 29.87 -19.89 -6.36
CA GLY A 33 31.28 -20.00 -5.96
C GLY A 33 31.67 -19.32 -4.66
N LYS A 34 30.72 -18.70 -3.94
CA LYS A 34 30.98 -18.04 -2.65
C LYS A 34 30.35 -18.83 -1.51
N LYS A 35 31.14 -19.17 -0.49
CA LYS A 35 30.66 -19.87 0.71
C LYS A 35 29.84 -18.99 1.65
N ASP A 36 30.14 -17.69 1.66
CA ASP A 36 29.49 -16.73 2.53
C ASP A 36 28.69 -15.69 1.76
N SER A 37 27.52 -15.34 2.28
CA SER A 37 26.71 -14.25 1.75
C SER A 37 27.26 -12.86 2.07
N LYS A 38 28.30 -12.79 2.91
CA LYS A 38 29.01 -11.55 3.22
C LYS A 38 29.67 -11.00 1.97
N GLY A 39 29.34 -9.77 1.61
CA GLY A 39 29.90 -9.10 0.44
C GLY A 39 29.10 -9.23 -0.85
N ILE A 40 27.86 -9.73 -0.79
CA ILE A 40 26.94 -9.62 -1.93
C ILE A 40 26.42 -8.19 -1.99
N HIS A 41 27.04 -7.39 -2.83
CA HIS A 41 26.64 -6.01 -3.02
C HIS A 41 25.61 -5.88 -4.14
N GLN A 42 24.81 -4.83 -4.04
CA GLN A 42 23.90 -4.49 -5.11
C GLN A 42 24.67 -4.02 -6.34
N THR A 43 24.51 -4.72 -7.45
CA THR A 43 25.15 -4.33 -8.72
C THR A 43 24.42 -3.11 -9.33
N LYS A 44 25.10 -2.41 -10.25
CA LYS A 44 24.48 -1.33 -11.03
C LYS A 44 23.21 -1.80 -11.75
N ARG A 45 23.22 -3.03 -12.25
CA ARG A 45 22.05 -3.61 -12.92
C ARG A 45 20.89 -3.83 -11.96
N MET A 46 21.16 -4.37 -10.78
CA MET A 46 20.14 -4.55 -9.73
C MET A 46 19.56 -3.20 -9.29
N LYS A 47 20.40 -2.19 -9.16
CA LYS A 47 19.96 -0.83 -8.85
C LYS A 47 19.00 -0.28 -9.91
N ARG A 48 19.34 -0.43 -11.19
CA ARG A 48 18.46 -0.01 -12.30
C ARG A 48 17.11 -0.74 -12.28
N ILE A 49 17.13 -2.03 -11.99
CA ILE A 49 15.90 -2.84 -11.86
C ILE A 49 15.04 -2.31 -10.71
N SER A 50 15.65 -1.99 -9.58
CA SER A 50 14.96 -1.43 -8.41
C SER A 50 14.35 -0.05 -8.72
N GLU A 51 15.11 0.82 -9.36
CA GLU A 51 14.65 2.15 -9.77
C GLU A 51 13.49 2.07 -10.75
N LYS A 52 13.56 1.17 -11.72
CA LYS A 52 12.48 0.93 -12.68
C LYS A 52 11.21 0.45 -11.97
N ARG A 53 11.35 -0.51 -11.05
CA ARG A 53 10.22 -0.97 -10.23
C ARG A 53 9.62 0.17 -9.43
N ASN A 54 10.44 0.97 -8.75
CA ASN A 54 9.97 2.06 -7.91
C ASN A 54 9.18 3.12 -8.72
N ARG A 55 9.68 3.47 -9.90
CA ARG A 55 8.97 4.41 -10.79
C ARG A 55 7.65 3.86 -11.25
N ARG A 56 7.60 2.57 -11.59
CA ARG A 56 6.38 1.93 -12.06
C ARG A 56 5.31 1.83 -10.96
N VAL A 57 5.72 1.45 -9.76
CA VAL A 57 4.83 1.42 -8.60
C VAL A 57 4.32 2.82 -8.27
N LYS A 58 5.19 3.81 -8.29
CA LYS A 58 4.81 5.21 -8.05
C LYS A 58 3.78 5.70 -9.07
N ASP A 59 3.95 5.37 -10.35
CA ASP A 59 2.99 5.70 -11.40
C ASP A 59 1.61 5.06 -11.14
N ILE A 60 1.59 3.79 -10.76
CA ILE A 60 0.36 3.09 -10.40
C ILE A 60 -0.33 3.78 -9.22
N LEU A 61 0.42 4.15 -8.19
CA LEU A 61 -0.13 4.86 -7.02
C LEU A 61 -0.67 6.24 -7.37
N HIS A 62 0.00 6.97 -8.27
CA HIS A 62 -0.51 8.24 -8.76
C HIS A 62 -1.85 8.08 -9.48
N LYS A 63 -1.97 7.09 -10.32
CA LYS A 63 -3.21 6.80 -11.04
C LYS A 63 -4.33 6.39 -10.07
N ALA A 64 -4.01 5.52 -9.12
CA ALA A 64 -4.97 5.07 -8.12
C ALA A 64 -5.45 6.23 -7.23
N SER A 65 -4.54 7.03 -6.71
CA SER A 65 -4.89 8.18 -5.88
C SER A 65 -5.70 9.23 -6.65
N ARG A 66 -5.34 9.49 -7.90
CA ARG A 66 -6.13 10.39 -8.76
C ARG A 66 -7.54 9.88 -8.95
N LYS A 67 -7.68 8.59 -9.22
CA LYS A 67 -9.01 7.97 -9.38
C LYS A 67 -9.86 8.09 -8.11
N ILE A 68 -9.25 7.88 -6.94
CA ILE A 68 -9.94 8.02 -5.66
C ILE A 68 -10.45 9.45 -5.49
N ILE A 69 -9.62 10.43 -5.73
CA ILE A 69 -10.00 11.84 -5.56
C ILE A 69 -11.05 12.26 -6.59
N ASP A 70 -10.91 11.84 -7.84
CA ASP A 70 -11.89 12.15 -8.89
C ASP A 70 -13.26 11.57 -8.56
N LEU A 71 -13.31 10.32 -8.04
CA LEU A 71 -14.56 9.71 -7.59
C LEU A 71 -15.18 10.48 -6.40
N CYS A 72 -14.34 10.93 -5.47
CA CYS A 72 -14.83 11.71 -4.33
C CYS A 72 -15.40 13.06 -4.77
N VAL A 73 -14.76 13.73 -5.70
CA VAL A 73 -15.26 14.99 -6.27
C VAL A 73 -16.58 14.76 -7.01
N GLU A 74 -16.66 13.71 -7.81
CA GLU A 74 -17.87 13.36 -8.56
C GLU A 74 -19.05 13.06 -7.63
N GLU A 75 -18.80 12.35 -6.52
CA GLU A 75 -19.82 12.01 -5.53
C GLU A 75 -20.10 13.10 -4.51
N GLY A 76 -19.44 14.24 -4.60
CA GLY A 76 -19.61 15.35 -3.66
C GLY A 76 -19.10 15.06 -2.25
N ILE A 77 -18.11 14.20 -2.11
CA ILE A 77 -17.53 13.85 -0.82
C ILE A 77 -16.62 14.96 -0.34
N GLU A 78 -16.85 15.41 0.90
CA GLU A 78 -16.08 16.49 1.51
C GLU A 78 -14.98 15.99 2.44
N VAL A 79 -15.12 14.77 2.97
CA VAL A 79 -14.17 14.18 3.92
C VAL A 79 -13.85 12.75 3.52
N ILE A 80 -12.56 12.44 3.47
CA ILE A 80 -12.04 11.08 3.30
C ILE A 80 -11.43 10.64 4.62
N VAL A 81 -11.85 9.49 5.12
CA VAL A 81 -11.26 8.86 6.30
C VAL A 81 -10.41 7.68 5.86
N VAL A 82 -9.13 7.71 6.18
CA VAL A 82 -8.19 6.65 5.84
C VAL A 82 -7.77 5.92 7.11
N GLY A 83 -7.98 4.62 7.14
CA GLY A 83 -7.47 3.77 8.20
C GLY A 83 -5.99 3.48 7.98
N ASN A 84 -5.16 3.83 8.94
CA ASN A 84 -3.73 3.54 8.92
C ASN A 84 -3.33 2.74 10.14
N ASN A 85 -3.03 1.48 9.92
CA ASN A 85 -2.53 0.60 10.97
C ASN A 85 -1.07 0.25 10.68
N ALA A 86 -0.15 0.94 11.32
CA ALA A 86 1.28 0.74 11.12
C ALA A 86 1.76 -0.68 11.48
N GLY A 87 1.02 -1.36 12.37
CA GLY A 87 1.36 -2.71 12.82
C GLY A 87 0.80 -3.85 11.98
N TRP A 88 -0.18 -3.61 11.14
CA TRP A 88 -0.92 -4.68 10.48
C TRP A 88 -0.09 -5.51 9.50
N LYS A 89 0.87 -4.91 8.82
CA LYS A 89 1.79 -5.63 7.94
C LYS A 89 2.60 -6.71 8.68
N LYS A 90 2.86 -6.49 9.96
CA LYS A 90 3.60 -7.42 10.82
C LYS A 90 2.74 -8.59 11.32
N ARG A 91 1.43 -8.40 11.35
CA ARG A 91 0.47 -9.37 11.91
C ARG A 91 -0.23 -10.23 10.86
N ILE A 92 0.02 -9.99 9.60
CA ILE A 92 -0.66 -10.68 8.51
C ILE A 92 -0.02 -12.06 8.28
N HIS A 93 -0.87 -13.07 8.27
CA HIS A 93 -0.50 -14.47 8.02
C HIS A 93 -1.21 -15.00 6.77
N MET A 94 -0.74 -14.57 5.60
CA MET A 94 -1.30 -14.97 4.31
C MET A 94 -0.41 -15.95 3.54
N GLY A 95 0.58 -16.54 4.21
CA GLY A 95 1.61 -17.32 3.56
C GLY A 95 2.78 -16.46 3.08
N LYS A 96 3.95 -17.08 2.96
CA LYS A 96 5.22 -16.37 2.69
C LYS A 96 5.19 -15.48 1.44
N LYS A 97 4.67 -15.99 0.34
CA LYS A 97 4.64 -15.26 -0.94
C LYS A 97 3.67 -14.08 -0.91
N ASN A 98 2.48 -14.30 -0.35
CA ASN A 98 1.47 -13.26 -0.25
C ASN A 98 1.86 -12.18 0.73
N ASN A 99 2.44 -12.55 1.88
CA ASN A 99 2.97 -11.60 2.85
C ASN A 99 4.04 -10.71 2.25
N GLN A 100 4.99 -11.28 1.51
CA GLN A 100 6.05 -10.53 0.84
C GLN A 100 5.46 -9.51 -0.15
N THR A 101 4.51 -9.94 -0.96
CA THR A 101 3.85 -9.07 -1.94
C THR A 101 3.09 -7.94 -1.27
N PHE A 102 2.36 -8.24 -0.21
CA PHE A 102 1.59 -7.27 0.56
C PHE A 102 2.48 -6.23 1.25
N VAL A 103 3.56 -6.69 1.89
CA VAL A 103 4.51 -5.80 2.60
C VAL A 103 5.19 -4.83 1.63
N GLN A 104 5.36 -5.21 0.37
CA GLN A 104 5.97 -4.36 -0.65
C GLN A 104 5.04 -3.29 -1.22
N ILE A 105 3.76 -3.28 -0.87
CA ILE A 105 2.85 -2.20 -1.26
C ILE A 105 3.12 -0.97 -0.39
N PRO A 106 3.51 0.18 -0.95
CA PRO A 106 3.84 1.37 -0.17
C PRO A 106 2.59 2.16 0.21
N PHE A 107 1.83 1.64 1.15
CA PHE A 107 0.57 2.25 1.61
C PHE A 107 0.74 3.67 2.14
N ARG A 108 1.85 3.93 2.84
CA ARG A 108 2.13 5.27 3.36
C ARG A 108 2.24 6.30 2.24
N THR A 109 2.94 5.96 1.17
CA THR A 109 3.06 6.81 -0.01
C THR A 109 1.70 7.07 -0.65
N LEU A 110 0.86 6.04 -0.75
CA LEU A 110 -0.50 6.17 -1.25
C LEU A 110 -1.34 7.12 -0.39
N ILE A 111 -1.26 6.99 0.92
CA ILE A 111 -1.97 7.87 1.87
C ILE A 111 -1.52 9.31 1.71
N GLU A 112 -0.22 9.56 1.60
CA GLU A 112 0.33 10.90 1.38
C GLU A 112 -0.16 11.51 0.05
N MET A 113 -0.23 10.71 -1.02
CA MET A 113 -0.78 11.14 -2.31
C MET A 113 -2.27 11.50 -2.20
N ILE A 114 -3.05 10.69 -1.49
CA ILE A 114 -4.47 10.97 -1.25
C ILE A 114 -4.62 12.28 -0.46
N LYS A 115 -3.78 12.50 0.54
CA LYS A 115 -3.82 13.72 1.35
C LYS A 115 -3.61 14.98 0.51
N TYR A 116 -2.48 15.09 -0.18
CA TYR A 116 -2.21 16.32 -0.92
C TYR A 116 -3.15 16.54 -2.12
N LYS A 117 -3.53 15.46 -2.80
CA LYS A 117 -4.49 15.55 -3.91
C LYS A 117 -5.89 15.89 -3.42
N GLY A 118 -6.30 15.33 -2.27
CA GLY A 118 -7.56 15.66 -1.63
C GLY A 118 -7.62 17.12 -1.19
N GLU A 119 -6.59 17.60 -0.53
CA GLU A 119 -6.49 19.00 -0.12
C GLU A 119 -6.55 19.95 -1.32
N ALA A 120 -5.86 19.64 -2.42
CA ALA A 120 -5.91 20.40 -3.64
C ALA A 120 -7.31 20.45 -4.27
N ALA A 121 -8.11 19.41 -4.06
CA ALA A 121 -9.49 19.33 -4.55
C ALA A 121 -10.52 19.89 -3.55
N GLY A 122 -10.08 20.42 -2.40
CA GLY A 122 -10.97 20.91 -1.36
C GLY A 122 -11.57 19.83 -0.49
N ILE A 123 -10.99 18.63 -0.48
CA ILE A 123 -11.43 17.51 0.33
C ILE A 123 -10.56 17.40 1.57
N ARG A 124 -11.20 17.28 2.73
CA ARG A 124 -10.51 17.02 3.99
C ARG A 124 -10.15 15.54 4.09
N VAL A 125 -8.89 15.24 4.34
CA VAL A 125 -8.42 13.87 4.53
C VAL A 125 -8.02 13.66 5.98
N VAL A 126 -8.66 12.70 6.64
CA VAL A 126 -8.40 12.34 8.04
C VAL A 126 -7.80 10.94 8.08
N VAL A 127 -6.64 10.82 8.68
CA VAL A 127 -5.98 9.53 8.88
C VAL A 127 -6.27 9.04 10.30
N CYS A 128 -6.87 7.86 10.40
CA CYS A 128 -7.23 7.25 11.67
C CYS A 128 -6.23 6.18 12.08
N GLU A 129 -5.95 6.15 13.35
CA GLU A 129 -5.02 5.19 13.92
C GLU A 129 -5.66 3.82 14.18
N GLU A 130 -4.82 2.88 14.56
CA GLU A 130 -5.11 1.47 14.76
C GLU A 130 -6.32 1.16 15.65
N ALA A 131 -6.60 2.00 16.63
CA ALA A 131 -7.65 1.76 17.63
C ALA A 131 -9.03 1.57 17.02
N ILE A 132 -9.34 2.27 15.93
CA ILE A 132 -10.64 2.18 15.25
C ILE A 132 -10.80 0.83 14.57
N GLN A 133 -9.76 0.34 13.91
CA GLN A 133 -9.79 -0.96 13.25
C GLN A 133 -9.92 -2.11 14.23
N SER A 134 -9.23 -2.06 15.35
CA SER A 134 -9.35 -3.07 16.39
C SER A 134 -10.77 -3.22 16.91
N LYS A 135 -11.43 -2.11 17.14
CA LYS A 135 -12.83 -2.13 17.60
C LYS A 135 -13.79 -2.62 16.51
N ALA A 136 -13.58 -2.21 15.29
CA ALA A 136 -14.41 -2.67 14.17
C ALA A 136 -14.29 -4.17 13.94
N SER A 137 -13.11 -4.73 14.09
CA SER A 137 -12.88 -6.16 13.84
C SER A 137 -13.40 -7.06 14.95
N SER A 138 -13.60 -6.54 16.15
CA SER A 138 -14.10 -7.33 17.28
C SER A 138 -15.63 -7.44 17.30
N ILE A 139 -16.30 -6.75 16.42
CA ILE A 139 -17.76 -6.65 16.40
C ILE A 139 -18.30 -7.33 15.16
N ASP A 140 -18.66 -8.59 15.32
CA ASP A 140 -19.17 -9.37 14.20
C ASP A 140 -20.55 -8.93 13.72
N GLU A 141 -21.37 -8.45 14.60
CA GLU A 141 -22.76 -8.17 14.30
C GLU A 141 -23.15 -6.73 14.57
N ASP A 142 -22.24 -5.96 15.12
CA ASP A 142 -22.60 -4.71 15.69
C ASP A 142 -22.11 -3.50 14.96
N GLN A 143 -22.54 -2.52 15.37
CA GLN A 143 -22.60 -1.17 14.95
C GLN A 143 -21.25 -0.49 14.92
N ILE A 144 -20.56 -0.65 13.85
CA ILE A 144 -19.34 0.12 13.58
C ILE A 144 -19.58 1.64 13.67
N PRO A 145 -20.75 2.14 13.33
CA PRO A 145 -21.01 3.58 13.34
C PRO A 145 -20.90 4.29 14.67
N VAL A 146 -21.02 3.55 15.74
CA VAL A 146 -20.98 4.13 17.09
C VAL A 146 -19.68 4.87 17.36
N TYR A 147 -18.62 4.44 16.72
CA TYR A 147 -17.32 5.01 16.95
C TYR A 147 -17.12 6.40 16.37
N GLY A 148 -17.76 6.68 15.28
CA GLY A 148 -17.72 8.00 14.66
C GLY A 148 -18.52 9.05 15.42
N ASN A 149 -19.52 8.62 16.15
CA ASN A 149 -20.38 9.54 16.90
C ASN A 149 -19.77 10.00 18.21
N ASP A 150 -18.87 9.21 18.76
CA ASP A 150 -18.20 9.55 20.00
C ASP A 150 -17.12 10.62 19.85
N VAL A 151 -16.75 10.91 18.63
CA VAL A 151 -15.70 11.89 18.33
C VAL A 151 -16.29 13.28 18.09
N THR A 152 -17.54 13.33 17.87
CA THR A 152 -18.25 14.60 17.74
C THR A 152 -18.74 15.10 19.06
#